data_eb5211b9e1e948bc23882785845c03a1
#
_entry.id   eb5211b9e1e948bc23882785845c03a1
#
_cell.length_a   1.000
_cell.length_b   1.000
_cell.length_c   1.000
_cell.angle_alpha   90.00
_cell.angle_beta   90.00
_cell.angle_gamma   90.00
#
_symmetry.space_group_name_H-M   'P 1'
#
loop_
_entity.id
_entity.type
_entity.pdbx_description
1 polymer ?
#
loop_
_entity_poly.entity_id
_entity_poly.type
_entity_poly.pdbx_seq_one_letter_code
_entity_poly.pdbx_strand_id
1 'polypeptide(L)'
;QNVLIPFIDKSTDNMMIEMLKQKNAGYSTDSGEIQLFNDTTASLLDTIAEHVKTGAFSTFKISSYPANFLNAGQCIFAIDSTAGSTWMGTNAPLVDISSDALVDFETEVMTIPQFDPDNPQMISQGPSVCIFNKKDPQEVLASWLFTQYLLTNDVQTAYSETEGYVPVTSKAQESDQYQDYLSREGEDNSTYYDVKIKASRLLLDNVEHTFVTPVFNGSASLRDAAGQLIESVTKSVRRKQEIDDAYIDKLYSDVTSLYHLDQISSEQSSGKKELGPLPAESRILLGSLAVVWGLILLYLLLERLKKKKGYCSLRSQ
;
A
#
# COMPACT_ATOMS: atom_id res chain seq x y z
N GLN A 1 7.45 6.23 -30.05
CA GLN A 1 6.68 6.02 -28.83
C GLN A 1 6.76 7.28 -27.98
N ASN A 2 5.64 7.73 -27.44
CA ASN A 2 5.64 8.98 -26.67
C ASN A 2 5.68 8.64 -25.18
N VAL A 3 6.73 9.10 -24.49
CA VAL A 3 6.74 9.14 -23.04
C VAL A 3 5.55 9.99 -22.59
N LEU A 4 4.64 9.41 -21.83
CA LEU A 4 3.46 10.10 -21.31
C LEU A 4 3.82 10.91 -20.06
N ILE A 5 4.70 10.34 -19.24
CA ILE A 5 5.17 10.96 -18.02
C ILE A 5 6.59 10.44 -17.73
N PRO A 6 7.56 11.34 -17.49
CA PRO A 6 8.93 10.91 -17.21
C PRO A 6 9.07 10.09 -15.92
N PHE A 7 8.37 10.46 -14.86
CA PHE A 7 8.49 9.91 -13.53
C PHE A 7 7.13 9.47 -12.98
N ILE A 8 7.05 8.26 -12.48
CA ILE A 8 5.84 7.70 -11.86
C ILE A 8 6.16 7.05 -10.52
N ASP A 9 5.34 7.39 -9.53
CA ASP A 9 5.26 6.71 -8.23
C ASP A 9 3.78 6.46 -7.93
N LYS A 10 3.44 5.24 -7.59
CA LYS A 10 2.07 4.85 -7.23
C LYS A 10 1.80 5.05 -5.74
N SER A 11 2.80 4.86 -4.91
CA SER A 11 2.70 4.94 -3.44
C SER A 11 2.90 6.36 -2.95
N THR A 12 1.96 7.26 -3.26
CA THR A 12 2.03 8.67 -2.84
C THR A 12 2.14 8.85 -1.32
N ASP A 13 1.63 7.90 -0.54
CA ASP A 13 1.82 7.85 0.91
C ASP A 13 3.29 7.59 1.28
N ASN A 14 3.92 6.58 0.69
CA ASN A 14 5.35 6.31 0.88
C ASN A 14 6.19 7.50 0.42
N MET A 15 5.90 8.04 -0.74
CA MET A 15 6.62 9.20 -1.30
C MET A 15 6.62 10.38 -0.31
N MET A 16 5.47 10.75 0.26
CA MET A 16 5.40 11.83 1.25
C MET A 16 6.21 11.48 2.51
N ILE A 17 6.04 10.27 3.05
CA ILE A 17 6.70 9.83 4.28
C ILE A 17 8.22 9.78 4.11
N GLU A 18 8.70 9.28 2.99
CA GLU A 18 10.14 9.21 2.68
C GLU A 18 10.75 10.60 2.51
N MET A 19 10.10 11.49 1.78
CA MET A 19 10.56 12.88 1.64
C MET A 19 10.64 13.60 2.99
N LEU A 20 9.66 13.41 3.87
CA LEU A 20 9.68 13.97 5.23
C LEU A 20 10.83 13.38 6.04
N LYS A 21 11.02 12.06 6.01
CA LYS A 21 12.12 11.39 6.71
C LYS A 21 13.49 11.90 6.25
N GLN A 22 13.69 11.99 4.94
CA GLN A 22 14.94 12.51 4.34
C GLN A 22 15.21 13.99 4.70
N LYS A 23 14.15 14.76 4.94
CA LYS A 23 14.25 16.17 5.38
C LYS A 23 14.32 16.31 6.90
N ASN A 24 14.34 15.21 7.68
CA ASN A 24 14.24 15.22 9.13
C ASN A 24 13.01 15.97 9.65
N ALA A 25 11.92 15.94 8.90
CA ALA A 25 10.65 16.58 9.25
C ALA A 25 9.71 15.59 9.94
N GLY A 26 8.79 16.11 10.75
CA GLY A 26 7.85 15.30 11.48
C GLY A 26 6.78 14.68 10.57
N TYR A 27 6.49 13.39 10.83
CA TYR A 27 5.33 12.67 10.31
C TYR A 27 4.40 12.27 11.45
N SER A 28 4.88 11.49 12.39
CA SER A 28 4.22 11.14 13.64
C SER A 28 5.23 10.69 14.68
N THR A 29 4.82 10.73 15.95
CA THR A 29 5.57 10.12 17.06
C THR A 29 5.10 8.69 17.31
N ASP A 30 5.88 7.91 18.05
CA ASP A 30 5.51 6.55 18.47
C ASP A 30 4.24 6.55 19.36
N SER A 31 3.95 7.64 20.03
CA SER A 31 2.72 7.82 20.83
C SER A 31 1.50 8.22 19.99
N GLY A 32 1.65 8.40 18.68
CA GLY A 32 0.56 8.74 17.77
C GLY A 32 0.25 10.25 17.68
N GLU A 33 1.16 11.11 18.14
CA GLU A 33 1.05 12.54 17.87
C GLU A 33 1.32 12.81 16.39
N ILE A 34 0.41 13.51 15.73
CA ILE A 34 0.48 13.79 14.29
C ILE A 34 1.33 15.03 14.06
N GLN A 35 2.36 14.90 13.25
CA GLN A 35 3.30 15.96 12.91
C GLN A 35 3.35 16.22 11.37
N LEU A 36 2.47 15.57 10.60
CA LEU A 36 2.44 15.63 9.14
C LEU A 36 2.22 17.05 8.60
N PHE A 37 1.43 17.87 9.28
CA PHE A 37 1.02 19.19 8.81
C PHE A 37 2.01 20.28 9.28
N ASN A 38 3.10 20.42 8.54
CA ASN A 38 4.19 21.33 8.88
C ASN A 38 4.73 22.06 7.63
N ASP A 39 5.60 23.06 7.84
CA ASP A 39 6.14 23.89 6.75
C ASP A 39 6.95 23.07 5.72
N THR A 40 7.63 22.00 6.14
CA THR A 40 8.33 21.13 5.21
C THR A 40 7.36 20.39 4.31
N THR A 41 6.24 19.91 4.83
CA THR A 41 5.18 19.31 4.03
C THR A 41 4.64 20.30 2.99
N ALA A 42 4.38 21.54 3.40
CA ALA A 42 3.94 22.61 2.49
C ALA A 42 4.95 22.82 1.37
N SER A 43 6.24 22.99 1.69
CA SER A 43 7.31 23.17 0.71
C SER A 43 7.46 21.97 -0.26
N LEU A 44 7.26 20.74 0.22
CA LEU A 44 7.26 19.55 -0.63
C LEU A 44 6.05 19.54 -1.58
N LEU A 45 4.88 19.95 -1.12
CA LEU A 45 3.68 20.06 -1.94
C LEU A 45 3.83 21.13 -3.03
N ASP A 46 4.49 22.25 -2.74
CA ASP A 46 4.84 23.26 -3.73
C ASP A 46 5.77 22.70 -4.81
N THR A 47 6.80 21.95 -4.40
CA THR A 47 7.72 21.28 -5.33
C THR A 47 6.97 20.31 -6.25
N ILE A 48 6.06 19.52 -5.69
CA ILE A 48 5.21 18.61 -6.46
C ILE A 48 4.32 19.40 -7.44
N ALA A 49 3.72 20.49 -6.98
CA ALA A 49 2.89 21.35 -7.83
C ALA A 49 3.67 21.86 -9.05
N GLU A 50 4.90 22.30 -8.87
CA GLU A 50 5.77 22.76 -9.98
C GLU A 50 6.06 21.63 -10.98
N HIS A 51 6.39 20.43 -10.50
CA HIS A 51 6.62 19.29 -11.38
C HIS A 51 5.36 18.81 -12.11
N VAL A 52 4.20 18.93 -11.49
CA VAL A 52 2.92 18.65 -12.16
C VAL A 52 2.62 19.69 -13.23
N LYS A 53 2.91 21.00 -13.00
CA LYS A 53 2.73 22.07 -14.00
C LYS A 53 3.58 21.83 -15.25
N THR A 54 4.79 21.33 -15.08
CA THR A 54 5.72 21.03 -16.20
C THR A 54 5.38 19.70 -16.89
N GLY A 55 4.51 18.87 -16.34
CA GLY A 55 4.22 17.52 -16.81
C GLY A 55 5.29 16.47 -16.46
N ALA A 56 6.26 16.82 -15.62
CA ALA A 56 7.32 15.89 -15.20
C ALA A 56 6.81 14.83 -14.20
N PHE A 57 5.79 15.15 -13.41
CA PHE A 57 5.18 14.26 -12.44
C PHE A 57 3.66 14.23 -12.56
N SER A 58 3.08 13.09 -12.28
CA SER A 58 1.63 12.95 -12.12
C SER A 58 1.26 11.71 -11.33
N THR A 59 0.08 11.74 -10.74
CA THR A 59 -0.56 10.57 -10.13
C THR A 59 -1.66 10.04 -11.04
N PHE A 60 -1.91 8.73 -10.97
CA PHE A 60 -2.92 8.07 -11.77
C PHE A 60 -3.91 7.35 -10.87
N LYS A 61 -5.19 7.66 -11.02
CA LYS A 61 -6.29 6.93 -10.34
C LYS A 61 -6.60 5.57 -10.95
N ILE A 62 -5.92 5.20 -12.03
CA ILE A 62 -6.13 3.92 -12.71
C ILE A 62 -5.41 2.85 -11.87
N SER A 63 -6.01 1.69 -11.74
CA SER A 63 -5.46 0.51 -11.06
C SER A 63 -4.27 -0.11 -11.81
N SER A 64 -3.44 0.71 -12.44
CA SER A 64 -2.27 0.28 -13.19
C SER A 64 -1.02 0.45 -12.34
N TYR A 65 -0.13 -0.52 -12.41
CA TYR A 65 1.15 -0.49 -11.70
C TYR A 65 2.18 0.33 -12.49
N PRO A 66 3.19 0.93 -11.84
CA PRO A 66 4.30 1.62 -12.51
C PRO A 66 4.96 0.76 -13.58
N ALA A 67 5.09 -0.54 -13.33
CA ALA A 67 5.61 -1.52 -14.27
C ALA A 67 4.93 -1.49 -15.65
N ASN A 68 3.61 -1.32 -15.70
CA ASN A 68 2.88 -1.28 -16.96
C ASN A 68 3.27 -0.08 -17.83
N PHE A 69 3.49 1.07 -17.21
CA PHE A 69 3.96 2.28 -17.91
C PHE A 69 5.42 2.15 -18.35
N LEU A 70 6.27 1.56 -17.50
CA LEU A 70 7.68 1.32 -17.81
C LEU A 70 7.79 0.36 -19.01
N ASN A 71 7.14 -0.80 -18.92
CA ASN A 71 7.20 -1.86 -19.93
C ASN A 71 6.60 -1.42 -21.28
N ALA A 72 5.66 -0.48 -21.27
CA ALA A 72 5.12 0.14 -22.48
C ALA A 72 5.95 1.33 -22.99
N GLY A 73 7.09 1.66 -22.37
CA GLY A 73 7.93 2.81 -22.73
C GLY A 73 7.24 4.16 -22.52
N GLN A 74 6.27 4.23 -21.63
CA GLN A 74 5.46 5.42 -21.36
C GLN A 74 6.00 6.25 -20.19
N CYS A 75 6.93 5.71 -19.40
CA CYS A 75 7.73 6.45 -18.42
C CYS A 75 9.20 6.07 -18.54
N ILE A 76 10.07 6.86 -17.89
CA ILE A 76 11.52 6.64 -17.86
C ILE A 76 11.92 6.15 -16.46
N PHE A 77 11.36 6.76 -15.42
CA PHE A 77 11.62 6.43 -14.04
C PHE A 77 10.34 5.91 -13.38
N ALA A 78 10.41 4.73 -12.81
CA ALA A 78 9.33 4.10 -12.07
C ALA A 78 9.81 3.74 -10.66
N ILE A 79 9.11 4.23 -9.64
CA ILE A 79 9.36 3.84 -8.25
C ILE A 79 8.38 2.75 -7.86
N ASP A 80 8.92 1.68 -7.30
CA ASP A 80 8.17 0.56 -6.74
C ASP A 80 8.97 -0.12 -5.63
N SER A 81 8.36 -1.09 -4.97
CA SER A 81 9.05 -1.96 -4.02
C SER A 81 9.94 -2.98 -4.71
N THR A 82 10.86 -3.61 -3.97
CA THR A 82 11.66 -4.73 -4.49
C THR A 82 10.79 -5.88 -5.00
N ALA A 83 9.62 -6.13 -4.40
CA ALA A 83 8.66 -7.11 -4.90
C ALA A 83 8.09 -6.74 -6.28
N GLY A 84 7.98 -5.44 -6.60
CA GLY A 84 7.57 -4.96 -7.92
C GLY A 84 8.58 -5.24 -9.04
N SER A 85 9.83 -5.52 -8.70
CA SER A 85 10.90 -5.79 -9.68
C SER A 85 10.63 -6.98 -10.61
N THR A 86 9.85 -7.97 -10.16
CA THR A 86 9.44 -9.13 -10.97
C THR A 86 8.51 -8.77 -12.13
N TRP A 87 7.96 -7.55 -12.13
CA TRP A 87 7.02 -7.04 -13.13
C TRP A 87 7.65 -6.01 -14.05
N MET A 88 8.88 -5.54 -13.76
CA MET A 88 9.53 -4.44 -14.46
C MET A 88 10.60 -4.93 -15.42
N GLY A 89 10.58 -4.41 -16.64
CA GLY A 89 11.55 -4.69 -17.69
C GLY A 89 11.00 -5.54 -18.81
N THR A 90 11.72 -5.57 -19.93
CA THR A 90 11.32 -6.24 -21.18
C THR A 90 11.09 -7.73 -20.99
N ASN A 91 11.95 -8.38 -20.18
CA ASN A 91 11.94 -9.83 -19.95
C ASN A 91 11.33 -10.19 -18.58
N ALA A 92 10.53 -9.32 -17.99
CA ALA A 92 9.94 -9.56 -16.68
C ALA A 92 9.16 -10.89 -16.66
N PRO A 93 9.36 -11.74 -15.63
CA PRO A 93 8.65 -13.02 -15.52
C PRO A 93 7.14 -12.85 -15.44
N LEU A 94 6.69 -11.74 -14.88
CA LEU A 94 5.29 -11.38 -14.73
C LEU A 94 5.02 -10.10 -15.54
N VAL A 95 4.08 -10.14 -16.46
CA VAL A 95 3.71 -9.01 -17.32
C VAL A 95 2.20 -8.89 -17.35
N ASP A 96 1.68 -7.69 -17.08
CA ASP A 96 0.24 -7.39 -17.03
C ASP A 96 -0.22 -6.50 -18.20
N ILE A 97 0.54 -6.50 -19.28
CA ILE A 97 0.19 -5.83 -20.54
C ILE A 97 0.37 -6.79 -21.72
N SER A 98 -0.30 -6.50 -22.85
CA SER A 98 -0.18 -7.34 -24.03
C SER A 98 1.23 -7.27 -24.65
N SER A 99 1.69 -8.35 -25.23
CA SER A 99 3.04 -8.47 -25.79
C SER A 99 3.34 -7.47 -26.90
N ASP A 100 2.33 -7.02 -27.63
CA ASP A 100 2.46 -6.00 -28.67
C ASP A 100 2.62 -4.58 -28.12
N ALA A 101 2.34 -4.37 -26.84
CA ALA A 101 2.57 -3.13 -26.14
C ALA A 101 3.95 -3.01 -25.47
N LEU A 102 4.66 -4.15 -25.34
CA LEU A 102 6.00 -4.19 -24.73
C LEU A 102 7.03 -3.47 -25.59
N VAL A 103 7.96 -2.79 -24.95
CA VAL A 103 9.08 -2.10 -25.57
C VAL A 103 10.38 -2.73 -25.09
N ASP A 104 11.31 -2.90 -26.01
CA ASP A 104 12.65 -3.40 -25.69
C ASP A 104 13.53 -2.27 -25.17
N PHE A 105 14.07 -2.42 -23.95
CA PHE A 105 14.99 -1.50 -23.29
C PHE A 105 15.75 -2.20 -22.16
N GLU A 106 16.87 -1.62 -21.78
CA GLU A 106 17.63 -2.04 -20.62
C GLU A 106 17.08 -1.39 -19.35
N THR A 107 16.93 -2.18 -18.28
CA THR A 107 16.43 -1.72 -16.99
C THR A 107 17.57 -1.62 -15.97
N GLU A 108 17.81 -0.42 -15.47
CA GLU A 108 18.71 -0.19 -14.34
C GLU A 108 17.92 -0.10 -13.03
N VAL A 109 18.53 -0.59 -11.95
CA VAL A 109 17.96 -0.59 -10.61
C VAL A 109 18.81 0.25 -9.69
N MET A 110 18.22 1.21 -9.02
CA MET A 110 18.90 2.09 -8.07
C MET A 110 18.00 2.43 -6.89
N THR A 111 18.58 2.98 -5.83
CA THR A 111 17.81 3.52 -4.70
C THR A 111 16.89 4.65 -5.18
N ILE A 112 15.79 4.87 -4.46
CA ILE A 112 14.95 6.07 -4.70
C ILE A 112 15.80 7.34 -4.57
N PRO A 113 15.43 8.43 -5.27
CA PRO A 113 16.14 9.71 -5.14
C PRO A 113 16.26 10.16 -3.68
N GLN A 114 17.42 10.69 -3.33
CA GLN A 114 17.74 11.15 -1.99
C GLN A 114 18.04 12.65 -2.00
N PHE A 115 17.52 13.39 -1.00
CA PHE A 115 17.94 14.78 -0.78
C PHE A 115 19.37 14.89 -0.28
N ASP A 116 19.82 13.89 0.49
CA ASP A 116 21.18 13.73 1.00
C ASP A 116 21.68 12.32 0.67
N PRO A 117 22.48 12.15 -0.40
CA PRO A 117 23.02 10.84 -0.78
C PRO A 117 23.99 10.23 0.25
N ASP A 118 24.59 11.07 1.11
CA ASP A 118 25.52 10.61 2.14
C ASP A 118 24.78 10.03 3.36
N ASN A 119 23.48 10.31 3.49
CA ASN A 119 22.63 9.81 4.56
C ASN A 119 21.27 9.35 4.00
N PRO A 120 21.24 8.28 3.20
CA PRO A 120 20.02 7.83 2.53
C PRO A 120 18.98 7.31 3.53
N GLN A 121 17.71 7.53 3.22
CA GLN A 121 16.58 7.07 4.01
C GLN A 121 15.52 6.48 3.07
N MET A 122 15.17 5.21 3.27
CA MET A 122 14.20 4.49 2.48
C MET A 122 13.19 3.79 3.37
N ILE A 123 11.92 3.81 2.99
CA ILE A 123 10.89 3.14 3.79
C ILE A 123 10.97 1.63 3.62
N SER A 124 10.99 0.91 4.75
CA SER A 124 10.82 -0.55 4.77
C SER A 124 9.35 -0.87 5.00
N GLN A 125 8.78 -1.66 4.11
CA GLN A 125 7.41 -2.15 4.21
C GLN A 125 7.34 -3.59 3.70
N GLY A 126 6.25 -4.26 4.01
CA GLY A 126 6.02 -5.62 3.53
C GLY A 126 4.90 -6.31 4.32
N PRO A 127 4.44 -7.46 3.83
CA PRO A 127 3.46 -8.25 4.55
C PRO A 127 4.06 -8.80 5.86
N SER A 128 3.22 -8.89 6.87
CA SER A 128 3.58 -9.45 8.18
C SER A 128 2.63 -10.57 8.56
N VAL A 129 3.11 -11.53 9.34
CA VAL A 129 2.29 -12.60 9.91
C VAL A 129 1.93 -12.26 11.34
N CYS A 130 0.64 -12.20 11.64
CA CYS A 130 0.11 -11.94 12.98
C CYS A 130 -0.58 -13.17 13.54
N ILE A 131 -0.28 -13.53 14.79
CA ILE A 131 -0.92 -14.62 15.51
C ILE A 131 -2.01 -14.02 16.40
N PHE A 132 -3.27 -14.34 16.11
CA PHE A 132 -4.38 -13.91 16.95
C PHE A 132 -4.42 -14.71 18.25
N ASN A 133 -4.69 -14.00 19.35
CA ASN A 133 -4.96 -14.66 20.62
C ASN A 133 -6.29 -15.42 20.56
N LYS A 134 -6.28 -16.69 20.92
CA LYS A 134 -7.45 -17.57 20.93
C LYS A 134 -7.66 -18.18 22.31
N LYS A 135 -8.89 -18.69 22.56
CA LYS A 135 -9.23 -19.34 23.82
C LYS A 135 -8.49 -20.68 24.01
N ASP A 136 -8.26 -21.39 22.90
CA ASP A 136 -7.50 -22.63 22.93
C ASP A 136 -6.01 -22.33 22.76
N PRO A 137 -5.16 -22.57 23.78
CA PRO A 137 -3.73 -22.34 23.68
C PRO A 137 -3.03 -23.29 22.68
N GLN A 138 -3.64 -24.42 22.33
CA GLN A 138 -3.07 -25.33 21.34
C GLN A 138 -3.17 -24.76 19.93
N GLU A 139 -4.26 -24.02 19.61
CA GLU A 139 -4.37 -23.30 18.33
C GLU A 139 -3.32 -22.21 18.22
N VAL A 140 -3.03 -21.50 19.32
CA VAL A 140 -1.98 -20.47 19.35
C VAL A 140 -0.60 -21.11 19.15
N LEU A 141 -0.34 -22.23 19.82
CA LEU A 141 0.91 -22.98 19.67
C LEU A 141 1.09 -23.52 18.25
N ALA A 142 0.05 -24.08 17.66
CA ALA A 142 0.10 -24.55 16.27
C ALA A 142 0.41 -23.40 15.28
N SER A 143 -0.21 -22.23 15.48
CA SER A 143 0.06 -21.02 14.67
C SER A 143 1.50 -20.54 14.86
N TRP A 144 2.02 -20.61 16.08
CA TRP A 144 3.41 -20.28 16.38
C TRP A 144 4.39 -21.23 15.68
N LEU A 145 4.15 -22.53 15.76
CA LEU A 145 5.00 -23.53 15.09
C LEU A 145 4.99 -23.36 13.57
N PHE A 146 3.83 -23.03 12.98
CA PHE A 146 3.75 -22.70 11.57
C PHE A 146 4.57 -21.44 11.22
N THR A 147 4.48 -20.41 12.05
CA THR A 147 5.29 -19.20 11.86
C THR A 147 6.80 -19.50 11.96
N GLN A 148 7.21 -20.38 12.90
CA GLN A 148 8.60 -20.84 12.99
C GLN A 148 9.05 -21.60 11.73
N TYR A 149 8.16 -22.39 11.13
CA TYR A 149 8.45 -23.06 9.86
C TYR A 149 8.68 -22.05 8.73
N LEU A 150 7.89 -20.97 8.66
CA LEU A 150 8.10 -19.90 7.66
C LEU A 150 9.45 -19.17 7.82
N LEU A 151 10.05 -19.22 9.02
CA LEU A 151 11.36 -18.62 9.31
C LEU A 151 12.54 -19.59 9.06
N THR A 152 12.29 -20.80 8.56
CA THR A 152 13.39 -21.69 8.15
C THR A 152 14.09 -21.18 6.91
N ASN A 153 15.39 -21.43 6.78
CA ASN A 153 16.17 -20.95 5.65
C ASN A 153 15.58 -21.39 4.31
N ASP A 154 15.20 -22.67 4.21
CA ASP A 154 14.65 -23.25 2.97
C ASP A 154 13.38 -22.53 2.51
N VAL A 155 12.45 -22.23 3.44
CA VAL A 155 11.21 -21.54 3.11
C VAL A 155 11.48 -20.09 2.75
N GLN A 156 12.31 -19.38 3.50
CA GLN A 156 12.63 -17.99 3.22
C GLN A 156 13.35 -17.83 1.87
N THR A 157 14.31 -18.70 1.57
CA THR A 157 15.03 -18.65 0.29
C THR A 157 14.09 -18.97 -0.87
N ALA A 158 13.31 -20.06 -0.78
CA ALA A 158 12.36 -20.44 -1.81
C ALA A 158 11.32 -19.32 -2.09
N TYR A 159 10.85 -18.65 -1.04
CA TYR A 159 9.92 -17.52 -1.20
C TYR A 159 10.60 -16.32 -1.87
N SER A 160 11.82 -16.00 -1.50
CA SER A 160 12.59 -14.89 -2.08
C SER A 160 12.91 -15.12 -3.56
N GLU A 161 13.12 -16.36 -3.97
CA GLU A 161 13.35 -16.70 -5.38
C GLU A 161 12.10 -16.46 -6.26
N THR A 162 10.89 -16.45 -5.68
CA THR A 162 9.65 -16.31 -6.47
C THR A 162 9.20 -14.87 -6.63
N GLU A 163 9.12 -14.06 -5.57
CA GLU A 163 8.35 -12.82 -5.54
C GLU A 163 9.20 -11.54 -5.36
N GLY A 164 10.53 -11.63 -5.41
CA GLY A 164 11.42 -10.46 -5.23
C GLY A 164 11.46 -9.92 -3.80
N TYR A 165 10.99 -10.69 -2.82
CA TYR A 165 11.23 -10.43 -1.41
C TYR A 165 12.61 -10.91 -1.02
N VAL A 166 13.14 -10.39 0.09
CA VAL A 166 14.41 -10.87 0.65
C VAL A 166 14.17 -11.68 1.92
N PRO A 167 15.03 -12.64 2.27
CA PRO A 167 14.93 -13.35 3.54
C PRO A 167 15.02 -12.37 4.71
N VAL A 168 14.22 -12.58 5.76
CA VAL A 168 14.16 -11.66 6.91
C VAL A 168 15.18 -11.99 8.01
N THR A 169 15.88 -13.09 7.91
CA THR A 169 16.93 -13.46 8.87
C THR A 169 18.31 -13.47 8.24
N SER A 170 19.31 -12.96 8.95
CA SER A 170 20.72 -12.99 8.49
C SER A 170 21.17 -14.41 8.12
N LYS A 171 20.76 -15.41 8.90
CA LYS A 171 21.09 -16.81 8.64
C LYS A 171 20.57 -17.30 7.27
N ALA A 172 19.39 -16.87 6.85
CA ALA A 172 18.87 -17.23 5.53
C ALA A 172 19.53 -16.37 4.42
N GLN A 173 19.77 -15.09 4.69
CA GLN A 173 20.51 -14.21 3.77
C GLN A 173 21.92 -14.71 3.48
N GLU A 174 22.61 -15.25 4.48
CA GLU A 174 23.98 -15.78 4.38
C GLU A 174 24.05 -17.27 3.95
N SER A 175 22.90 -17.93 3.73
CA SER A 175 22.88 -19.33 3.33
C SER A 175 23.47 -19.53 1.94
N ASP A 176 24.20 -20.65 1.77
CA ASP A 176 24.80 -21.00 0.47
C ASP A 176 23.76 -21.00 -0.67
N GLN A 177 22.54 -21.46 -0.40
CA GLN A 177 21.45 -21.49 -1.38
C GLN A 177 21.08 -20.07 -1.83
N TYR A 178 20.88 -19.14 -0.90
CA TYR A 178 20.49 -17.79 -1.27
C TYR A 178 21.63 -17.00 -1.91
N GLN A 179 22.86 -17.24 -1.46
CA GLN A 179 24.06 -16.65 -2.08
C GLN A 179 24.31 -17.20 -3.50
N ASP A 180 24.05 -18.50 -3.74
CA ASP A 180 24.06 -19.06 -5.10
C ASP A 180 23.01 -18.38 -5.98
N TYR A 181 21.77 -18.23 -5.49
CA TYR A 181 20.71 -17.49 -6.21
C TYR A 181 21.16 -16.10 -6.61
N LEU A 182 21.69 -15.30 -5.66
CA LEU A 182 22.17 -13.94 -5.94
C LEU A 182 23.35 -13.95 -6.94
N SER A 183 24.18 -14.96 -6.95
CA SER A 183 25.32 -15.08 -7.87
C SER A 183 24.95 -15.30 -9.32
N ARG A 184 23.67 -15.66 -9.58
CA ARG A 184 23.11 -15.92 -10.90
C ARG A 184 22.70 -14.66 -11.67
N GLU A 185 23.01 -13.49 -11.15
CA GLU A 185 22.87 -12.25 -11.91
C GLU A 185 23.65 -12.35 -13.23
N GLY A 186 23.00 -12.00 -14.35
CA GLY A 186 23.54 -12.14 -15.70
C GLY A 186 23.08 -13.37 -16.46
N GLU A 187 22.43 -14.36 -15.83
CA GLU A 187 21.77 -15.45 -16.54
C GLU A 187 20.47 -14.99 -17.22
N ASP A 188 19.83 -13.98 -16.68
CA ASP A 188 18.62 -13.27 -17.14
C ASP A 188 17.54 -14.17 -17.76
N ASN A 189 16.99 -15.04 -16.94
CA ASN A 189 15.87 -15.90 -17.30
C ASN A 189 14.73 -15.78 -16.27
N SER A 190 13.64 -16.50 -16.47
CA SER A 190 12.44 -16.40 -15.61
C SER A 190 12.68 -16.76 -14.14
N THR A 191 13.69 -17.60 -13.85
CA THR A 191 14.07 -17.96 -12.46
C THR A 191 15.08 -16.98 -11.89
N TYR A 192 16.12 -16.68 -12.66
CA TYR A 192 17.22 -15.79 -12.29
C TYR A 192 17.10 -14.47 -13.06
N TYR A 193 16.02 -13.75 -12.78
CA TYR A 193 15.71 -12.50 -13.46
C TYR A 193 16.57 -11.35 -12.92
N ASP A 194 17.36 -10.74 -13.78
CA ASP A 194 18.37 -9.74 -13.41
C ASP A 194 17.83 -8.58 -12.60
N VAL A 195 16.72 -7.97 -13.03
CA VAL A 195 16.14 -6.82 -12.34
C VAL A 195 15.72 -7.19 -10.91
N LYS A 196 15.17 -8.39 -10.71
CA LYS A 196 14.81 -8.91 -9.38
C LYS A 196 16.03 -9.14 -8.51
N ILE A 197 17.09 -9.77 -9.05
CA ILE A 197 18.32 -10.03 -8.32
C ILE A 197 19.02 -8.72 -7.96
N LYS A 198 19.14 -7.79 -8.89
CA LYS A 198 19.68 -6.43 -8.63
C LYS A 198 18.91 -5.70 -7.53
N ALA A 199 17.57 -5.76 -7.56
CA ALA A 199 16.74 -5.13 -6.53
C ALA A 199 16.93 -5.80 -5.15
N SER A 200 17.07 -7.12 -5.10
CA SER A 200 17.34 -7.84 -3.85
C SER A 200 18.70 -7.48 -3.26
N ARG A 201 19.74 -7.42 -4.09
CA ARG A 201 21.08 -6.98 -3.67
C ARG A 201 21.06 -5.53 -3.16
N LEU A 202 20.43 -4.63 -3.93
CA LEU A 202 20.30 -3.23 -3.56
C LEU A 202 19.65 -3.06 -2.18
N LEU A 203 18.59 -3.82 -1.89
CA LEU A 203 17.95 -3.80 -0.57
C LEU A 203 18.90 -4.32 0.52
N LEU A 204 19.57 -5.46 0.30
CA LEU A 204 20.48 -6.04 1.29
C LEU A 204 21.67 -5.11 1.61
N ASP A 205 22.19 -4.44 0.60
CA ASP A 205 23.32 -3.49 0.74
C ASP A 205 22.89 -2.18 1.44
N ASN A 206 21.59 -1.92 1.54
CA ASN A 206 21.04 -0.68 2.10
C ASN A 206 20.09 -0.91 3.27
N VAL A 207 20.04 -2.09 3.85
CA VAL A 207 19.07 -2.43 4.91
C VAL A 207 19.21 -1.51 6.13
N GLU A 208 20.42 -1.08 6.47
CA GLU A 208 20.70 -0.16 7.56
C GLU A 208 20.19 1.28 7.33
N HIS A 209 19.92 1.63 6.07
CA HIS A 209 19.35 2.90 5.66
C HIS A 209 17.82 2.86 5.53
N THR A 210 17.21 1.77 5.96
CA THR A 210 15.76 1.63 5.94
C THR A 210 15.14 2.07 7.26
N PHE A 211 13.90 2.54 7.20
CA PHE A 211 13.11 2.89 8.37
C PHE A 211 11.68 2.37 8.26
N VAL A 212 11.02 2.21 9.39
CA VAL A 212 9.59 1.90 9.49
C VAL A 212 8.84 3.07 10.09
N THR A 213 7.56 3.21 9.73
CA THR A 213 6.70 4.23 10.36
C THR A 213 6.19 3.75 11.71
N PRO A 214 5.94 4.66 12.66
CA PRO A 214 5.30 4.34 13.93
C PRO A 214 3.95 3.65 13.74
N VAL A 215 3.66 2.68 14.60
CA VAL A 215 2.40 1.92 14.58
C VAL A 215 1.57 2.26 15.81
N PHE A 216 0.40 2.86 15.57
CA PHE A 216 -0.55 3.25 16.60
C PHE A 216 -1.99 3.18 16.07
N ASN A 217 -2.96 3.35 16.93
CA ASN A 217 -4.36 3.38 16.51
C ASN A 217 -4.62 4.63 15.63
N GLY A 218 -4.89 4.39 14.34
CA GLY A 218 -5.05 5.45 13.34
C GLY A 218 -3.85 5.65 12.41
N SER A 219 -2.75 4.89 12.56
CA SER A 219 -1.58 5.00 11.67
C SER A 219 -1.93 4.75 10.19
N ALA A 220 -2.88 3.86 9.89
CA ALA A 220 -3.36 3.65 8.53
C ALA A 220 -4.04 4.91 7.96
N SER A 221 -4.93 5.55 8.75
CA SER A 221 -5.59 6.81 8.35
C SER A 221 -4.58 7.93 8.10
N LEU A 222 -3.51 7.99 8.90
CA LEU A 222 -2.47 8.98 8.70
C LEU A 222 -1.66 8.73 7.43
N ARG A 223 -1.39 7.45 7.09
CA ARG A 223 -0.75 7.10 5.81
C ARG A 223 -1.61 7.54 4.63
N ASP A 224 -2.89 7.20 4.65
CA ASP A 224 -3.81 7.59 3.59
C ASP A 224 -3.88 9.13 3.47
N ALA A 225 -3.85 9.84 4.58
CA ALA A 225 -3.81 11.30 4.61
C ALA A 225 -2.54 11.86 3.93
N ALA A 226 -1.37 11.27 4.22
CA ALA A 226 -0.11 11.69 3.60
C ALA A 226 -0.15 11.53 2.07
N GLY A 227 -0.65 10.42 1.57
CA GLY A 227 -0.85 10.21 0.13
C GLY A 227 -1.88 11.16 -0.48
N GLN A 228 -2.97 11.41 0.24
CA GLN A 228 -4.05 12.31 -0.21
C GLN A 228 -3.59 13.75 -0.41
N LEU A 229 -2.59 14.22 0.34
CA LEU A 229 -2.01 15.56 0.13
C LEU A 229 -1.44 15.69 -1.28
N ILE A 230 -0.60 14.73 -1.70
CA ILE A 230 0.00 14.69 -3.06
C ILE A 230 -1.08 14.59 -4.13
N GLU A 231 -2.05 13.67 -3.94
CA GLU A 231 -3.15 13.47 -4.87
C GLU A 231 -3.99 14.73 -5.07
N SER A 232 -4.28 15.45 -3.98
CA SER A 232 -5.09 16.67 -4.01
C SER A 232 -4.38 17.79 -4.74
N VAL A 233 -3.10 18.03 -4.45
CA VAL A 233 -2.30 19.04 -5.14
C VAL A 233 -2.19 18.72 -6.63
N THR A 234 -1.84 17.48 -6.98
CA THR A 234 -1.75 17.02 -8.37
C THR A 234 -3.04 17.26 -9.13
N LYS A 235 -4.18 16.94 -8.53
CA LYS A 235 -5.51 17.13 -9.12
C LYS A 235 -5.86 18.61 -9.29
N SER A 236 -5.52 19.43 -8.29
CA SER A 236 -5.83 20.87 -8.32
C SER A 236 -5.00 21.61 -9.36
N VAL A 237 -3.70 21.29 -9.48
CA VAL A 237 -2.83 21.85 -10.54
C VAL A 237 -3.36 21.47 -11.93
N ARG A 238 -3.76 20.22 -12.14
CA ARG A 238 -4.38 19.79 -13.43
C ARG A 238 -5.66 20.56 -13.76
N ARG A 239 -6.38 21.03 -12.75
CA ARG A 239 -7.58 21.88 -12.90
C ARG A 239 -7.24 23.36 -13.00
N LYS A 240 -5.94 23.70 -13.08
CA LYS A 240 -5.43 25.09 -13.16
C LYS A 240 -5.79 25.91 -11.90
N GLN A 241 -5.96 25.25 -10.77
CA GLN A 241 -6.10 25.90 -9.48
C GLN A 241 -4.72 26.32 -8.99
N GLU A 242 -4.62 27.50 -8.43
CA GLU A 242 -3.42 28.01 -7.79
C GLU A 242 -3.20 27.29 -6.46
N ILE A 243 -1.96 26.94 -6.18
CA ILE A 243 -1.53 26.35 -4.92
C ILE A 243 -0.80 27.46 -4.15
N ASP A 244 -1.47 28.01 -3.17
CA ASP A 244 -0.98 29.05 -2.28
C ASP A 244 -1.14 28.63 -0.82
N ASP A 245 -0.67 29.45 0.12
CA ASP A 245 -0.75 29.15 1.55
C ASP A 245 -2.20 28.90 2.00
N ALA A 246 -3.16 29.69 1.49
CA ALA A 246 -4.57 29.52 1.83
C ALA A 246 -5.13 28.18 1.31
N TYR A 247 -4.68 27.74 0.14
CA TYR A 247 -5.00 26.40 -0.37
C TYR A 247 -4.42 25.31 0.52
N ILE A 248 -3.15 25.44 0.93
CA ILE A 248 -2.48 24.45 1.80
C ILE A 248 -3.16 24.36 3.16
N ASP A 249 -3.47 25.48 3.80
CA ASP A 249 -4.18 25.53 5.10
C ASP A 249 -5.55 24.83 4.99
N LYS A 250 -6.28 25.13 3.92
CA LYS A 250 -7.56 24.48 3.67
C LYS A 250 -7.39 22.99 3.42
N LEU A 251 -6.39 22.58 2.64
CA LEU A 251 -6.10 21.17 2.35
C LEU A 251 -5.79 20.40 3.64
N TYR A 252 -5.00 20.97 4.54
CA TYR A 252 -4.69 20.36 5.83
C TYR A 252 -5.96 20.14 6.67
N SER A 253 -6.82 21.15 6.72
CA SER A 253 -8.10 21.04 7.41
C SER A 253 -9.04 20.00 6.79
N ASP A 254 -9.16 19.99 5.45
CA ASP A 254 -10.01 19.05 4.72
C ASP A 254 -9.51 17.60 4.92
N VAL A 255 -8.20 17.36 4.85
CA VAL A 255 -7.59 16.03 5.03
C VAL A 255 -7.70 15.56 6.48
N THR A 256 -7.48 16.46 7.46
CA THR A 256 -7.69 16.16 8.88
C THR A 256 -9.11 15.66 9.13
N SER A 257 -10.10 16.36 8.59
CA SER A 257 -11.51 16.02 8.74
C SER A 257 -11.87 14.73 8.01
N LEU A 258 -11.35 14.54 6.78
CA LEU A 258 -11.64 13.37 5.94
C LEU A 258 -11.18 12.05 6.59
N TYR A 259 -10.01 12.06 7.20
CA TYR A 259 -9.40 10.89 7.82
C TYR A 259 -9.57 10.83 9.33
N HIS A 260 -10.37 11.74 9.92
CA HIS A 260 -10.65 11.83 11.36
C HIS A 260 -9.38 11.89 12.22
N LEU A 261 -8.37 12.60 11.74
CA LEU A 261 -7.07 12.68 12.42
C LEU A 261 -7.14 13.46 13.73
N ASP A 262 -8.11 14.35 13.87
CA ASP A 262 -8.43 15.09 15.11
C ASP A 262 -8.96 14.17 16.24
N GLN A 263 -9.40 12.94 15.88
CA GLN A 263 -9.93 11.96 16.83
C GLN A 263 -8.88 10.89 17.20
N ILE A 264 -7.70 10.94 16.61
CA ILE A 264 -6.59 10.09 17.00
C ILE A 264 -6.04 10.63 18.31
N SER A 265 -6.43 10.02 19.44
CA SER A 265 -5.93 10.43 20.73
C SER A 265 -4.52 9.90 20.95
N SER A 266 -3.64 10.75 21.45
CA SER A 266 -2.32 10.39 21.97
C SER A 266 -2.38 9.43 23.18
N GLU A 267 -3.55 9.25 23.77
CA GLU A 267 -3.76 8.25 24.79
C GLU A 267 -3.84 6.87 24.15
N GLN A 268 -2.87 6.03 24.43
CA GLN A 268 -2.96 4.59 24.26
C GLN A 268 -4.12 4.05 25.12
N SER A 269 -5.33 4.23 24.67
CA SER A 269 -6.45 3.53 25.25
C SER A 269 -6.31 2.06 24.86
N SER A 270 -5.59 1.33 25.69
CA SER A 270 -5.69 -0.11 25.78
C SER A 270 -7.13 -0.45 26.14
N GLY A 271 -7.94 -0.81 25.18
CA GLY A 271 -9.27 -1.28 25.47
C GLY A 271 -10.35 -0.53 24.70
N LYS A 272 -11.38 -1.24 24.42
CA LYS A 272 -12.60 -0.85 23.72
C LYS A 272 -12.93 0.66 23.89
N LYS A 273 -12.67 1.43 22.84
CA LYS A 273 -13.23 2.78 22.75
C LYS A 273 -14.75 2.59 22.80
N GLU A 274 -15.42 3.11 23.82
CA GLU A 274 -16.86 3.25 23.80
C GLU A 274 -17.18 4.24 22.70
N LEU A 275 -17.59 3.72 21.54
CA LEU A 275 -17.90 4.53 20.36
C LEU A 275 -19.15 5.39 20.54
N GLY A 276 -19.70 5.42 21.74
CA GLY A 276 -20.95 6.10 22.02
C GLY A 276 -22.16 5.49 21.29
N PRO A 277 -23.35 6.05 21.45
CA PRO A 277 -24.53 5.58 20.71
C PRO A 277 -24.39 5.86 19.24
N LEU A 278 -24.81 4.90 18.40
CA LEU A 278 -24.83 5.03 16.94
C LEU A 278 -25.46 6.38 16.52
N PRO A 279 -24.87 7.09 15.55
CA PRO A 279 -25.47 8.29 14.95
C PRO A 279 -26.93 8.07 14.55
N ALA A 280 -27.73 9.11 14.59
CA ALA A 280 -29.17 9.02 14.30
C ALA A 280 -29.42 8.44 12.90
N GLU A 281 -28.62 8.87 11.92
CA GLU A 281 -28.69 8.39 10.53
C GLU A 281 -28.42 6.89 10.42
N SER A 282 -27.41 6.39 11.13
CA SER A 282 -27.07 4.96 11.17
C SER A 282 -28.19 4.13 11.80
N ARG A 283 -28.84 4.64 12.85
CA ARG A 283 -29.98 3.98 13.49
C ARG A 283 -31.21 3.93 12.56
N ILE A 284 -31.47 5.02 11.82
CA ILE A 284 -32.54 5.07 10.84
C ILE A 284 -32.27 4.07 9.70
N LEU A 285 -31.02 4.03 9.19
CA LEU A 285 -30.63 3.11 8.14
C LEU A 285 -30.79 1.64 8.57
N LEU A 286 -30.30 1.29 9.75
CA LEU A 286 -30.43 -0.06 10.31
C LEU A 286 -31.89 -0.43 10.55
N GLY A 287 -32.70 0.52 11.05
CA GLY A 287 -34.16 0.34 11.24
C GLY A 287 -34.88 0.10 9.92
N SER A 288 -34.58 0.88 8.90
CA SER A 288 -35.18 0.70 7.57
C SER A 288 -34.79 -0.63 6.92
N LEU A 289 -33.51 -1.04 7.08
CA LEU A 289 -33.06 -2.34 6.61
C LEU A 289 -33.76 -3.50 7.32
N ALA A 290 -33.95 -3.40 8.65
CA ALA A 290 -34.69 -4.41 9.41
C ALA A 290 -36.16 -4.51 8.96
N VAL A 291 -36.83 -3.38 8.65
CA VAL A 291 -38.18 -3.36 8.09
C VAL A 291 -38.24 -4.05 6.72
N VAL A 292 -37.30 -3.74 5.83
CA VAL A 292 -37.21 -4.39 4.50
C VAL A 292 -37.05 -5.91 4.64
N TRP A 293 -36.13 -6.37 5.50
CA TRP A 293 -35.98 -7.80 5.78
C TRP A 293 -37.25 -8.43 6.38
N GLY A 294 -37.92 -7.72 7.29
CA GLY A 294 -39.20 -8.17 7.85
C GLY A 294 -40.26 -8.37 6.78
N LEU A 295 -40.38 -7.43 5.83
CA LEU A 295 -41.33 -7.52 4.70
C LEU A 295 -40.98 -8.69 3.76
N ILE A 296 -39.72 -8.93 3.47
CA ILE A 296 -39.24 -10.06 2.65
C ILE A 296 -39.63 -11.38 3.34
N LEU A 297 -39.33 -11.50 4.62
CA LEU A 297 -39.66 -12.72 5.38
C LEU A 297 -41.18 -12.95 5.44
N LEU A 298 -41.96 -11.89 5.67
CA LEU A 298 -43.43 -11.97 5.66
C LEU A 298 -43.97 -12.41 4.30
N TYR A 299 -43.43 -11.84 3.22
CA TYR A 299 -43.78 -12.23 1.86
C TYR A 299 -43.50 -13.72 1.60
N LEU A 300 -42.32 -14.20 1.94
CA LEU A 300 -41.94 -15.60 1.78
C LEU A 300 -42.82 -16.55 2.62
N LEU A 301 -43.22 -16.11 3.81
CA LEU A 301 -44.10 -16.87 4.69
C LEU A 301 -45.51 -16.95 4.14
N LEU A 302 -46.05 -15.86 3.63
CA LEU A 302 -47.34 -15.82 2.96
C LEU A 302 -47.36 -16.66 1.68
N GLU A 303 -46.30 -16.65 0.89
CA GLU A 303 -46.17 -17.50 -0.29
C GLU A 303 -46.16 -19.00 0.08
N ARG A 304 -45.41 -19.37 1.13
CA ARG A 304 -45.42 -20.76 1.66
C ARG A 304 -46.82 -21.18 2.15
N LEU A 305 -47.53 -20.29 2.83
CA LEU A 305 -48.89 -20.58 3.30
C LEU A 305 -49.90 -20.72 2.15
N LYS A 306 -49.77 -19.90 1.08
CA LYS A 306 -50.58 -20.04 -0.12
C LYS A 306 -50.31 -21.37 -0.84
N LYS A 307 -49.03 -21.78 -0.98
CA LYS A 307 -48.68 -23.08 -1.56
C LYS A 307 -49.23 -24.25 -0.73
N LYS A 308 -49.19 -24.17 0.60
CA LYS A 308 -49.77 -25.21 1.48
C LYS A 308 -51.30 -25.31 1.36
N LYS A 309 -52.03 -24.20 1.24
CA LYS A 309 -53.48 -24.20 1.01
C LYS A 309 -53.85 -24.76 -0.37
N GLY A 310 -53.07 -24.49 -1.42
CA GLY A 310 -53.29 -25.06 -2.74
C GLY A 310 -53.11 -26.60 -2.77
N TYR A 311 -52.16 -27.14 -2.02
CA TYR A 311 -51.98 -28.59 -1.88
C TYR A 311 -53.08 -29.29 -1.10
N CYS A 312 -53.71 -28.64 -0.10
CA CYS A 312 -54.85 -29.21 0.63
C CYS A 312 -56.14 -29.26 -0.22
N SER A 313 -56.34 -28.31 -1.14
CA SER A 313 -57.51 -28.25 -2.03
C SER A 313 -57.48 -29.34 -3.13
N LEU A 314 -56.29 -29.79 -3.53
CA LEU A 314 -56.11 -30.86 -4.53
C LEU A 314 -56.24 -32.31 -3.95
N ARG A 315 -56.31 -32.45 -2.62
CA ARG A 315 -56.44 -33.74 -1.95
C ARG A 315 -57.85 -34.04 -1.49
N SER A 316 -58.83 -33.14 -1.75
CA SER A 316 -60.23 -33.26 -1.39
C SER A 316 -61.17 -33.35 -2.62
N GLN A 317 -60.62 -33.67 -3.77
CA GLN A 317 -61.32 -34.19 -4.96
C GLN A 317 -60.79 -35.63 -5.21
#